data_cf91806114f7994db55db2d50f731476
#
_entry.id   cf91806114f7994db55db2d50f731476
#
_cell.length_a   1.000
_cell.length_b   1.000
_cell.length_c   1.000
_cell.angle_alpha   90.00
_cell.angle_beta   90.00
_cell.angle_gamma   90.00
#
_symmetry.space_group_name_H-M   'P 1'
#
loop_
_entity.id
_entity.type
_entity.pdbx_description
1 polymer ?
#
loop_
_entity_poly.entity_id
_entity_poly.type
_entity_poly.pdbx_seq_one_letter_code
_entity_poly.pdbx_strand_id
1 'polypeptide(L)'
;MPFISLKSLYWIISSYDIKIEPKINKKAEKLCEKVKALTKKANIITPNLTELCILCGADYNEVIKNLEDVGGLASSLLSETTKTVIVTGVKTESAITNIIVEKDGLTVVRTPLLYGNYSGTGDIFSSVVCGGIANGKSVTDAVTLATEFITKSIKSTPTELAYEPDGVNFQKHLEMLINA
;
A
#
# COMPACT_ATOMS: atom_id res chain seq x y z
N MET A 1 8.19 -7.01 15.94
CA MET A 1 7.42 -5.77 15.77
C MET A 1 6.07 -6.12 15.14
N PRO A 2 4.93 -5.65 15.65
CA PRO A 2 3.66 -5.94 15.00
C PRO A 2 3.55 -5.16 13.68
N PHE A 3 3.50 -5.89 12.59
CA PHE A 3 3.25 -5.39 11.25
C PHE A 3 1.77 -5.65 10.93
N ILE A 4 1.04 -4.63 10.49
CA ILE A 4 -0.35 -4.77 10.07
C ILE A 4 -0.48 -4.29 8.63
N SER A 5 -0.81 -5.21 7.74
CA SER A 5 -1.30 -4.88 6.41
C SER A 5 -2.79 -4.54 6.49
N LEU A 6 -3.19 -3.41 5.94
CA LEU A 6 -4.57 -2.90 6.00
C LEU A 6 -5.53 -3.55 4.99
N LYS A 7 -5.18 -4.68 4.40
CA LYS A 7 -5.96 -5.34 3.36
C LYS A 7 -7.40 -5.70 3.72
N SER A 8 -7.69 -5.88 5.00
CA SER A 8 -9.09 -6.05 5.41
C SER A 8 -9.97 -4.86 5.01
N LEU A 9 -9.39 -3.67 4.85
CA LEU A 9 -10.10 -2.47 4.39
C LEU A 9 -10.35 -2.51 2.87
N TYR A 10 -9.36 -2.96 2.09
CA TYR A 10 -9.48 -3.05 0.64
C TYR A 10 -10.55 -4.05 0.19
N TRP A 11 -10.63 -5.21 0.85
CA TRP A 11 -11.67 -6.21 0.57
C TRP A 11 -13.08 -5.65 0.75
N ILE A 12 -13.26 -4.79 1.74
CA ILE A 12 -14.54 -4.15 2.02
C ILE A 12 -14.85 -3.09 0.97
N ILE A 13 -13.85 -2.30 0.59
CA ILE A 13 -14.01 -1.22 -0.39
C ILE A 13 -14.21 -1.81 -1.79
N SER A 14 -13.43 -2.83 -2.18
CA SER A 14 -13.56 -3.47 -3.50
C SER A 14 -14.78 -4.37 -3.65
N SER A 15 -15.23 -5.02 -2.57
CA SER A 15 -16.42 -5.89 -2.60
C SER A 15 -17.74 -5.13 -2.68
N TYR A 16 -17.74 -3.82 -2.42
CA TYR A 16 -18.96 -3.00 -2.45
C TYR A 16 -19.05 -2.07 -3.65
N ASP A 17 -18.19 -2.25 -4.68
CA ASP A 17 -18.23 -1.45 -5.92
C ASP A 17 -18.51 0.04 -5.61
N ILE A 18 -17.72 0.59 -4.68
CA ILE A 18 -17.86 1.97 -4.23
C ILE A 18 -17.37 2.89 -5.36
N LYS A 19 -18.18 3.06 -6.40
CA LYS A 19 -18.34 4.35 -7.02
C LYS A 19 -18.76 5.27 -5.89
N ILE A 20 -17.90 6.22 -5.57
CA ILE A 20 -18.05 7.27 -4.56
C ILE A 20 -19.53 7.71 -4.41
N GLU A 21 -20.34 6.92 -3.74
CA GLU A 21 -21.68 7.28 -3.33
C GLU A 21 -21.79 7.19 -1.80
N PRO A 22 -22.40 8.18 -1.14
CA PRO A 22 -22.31 8.42 0.29
C PRO A 22 -23.17 7.49 1.15
N LYS A 23 -23.33 6.23 0.79
CA LYS A 23 -24.03 5.24 1.63
C LYS A 23 -23.09 4.11 2.05
N ILE A 24 -22.06 4.45 2.83
CA ILE A 24 -21.34 3.44 3.60
C ILE A 24 -22.35 2.79 4.53
N ASN A 25 -22.58 1.49 4.32
CA ASN A 25 -23.44 0.70 5.17
C ASN A 25 -22.85 0.72 6.62
N LYS A 26 -23.68 0.80 7.65
CA LYS A 26 -23.30 0.78 9.08
C LYS A 26 -22.30 -0.35 9.44
N LYS A 27 -22.32 -1.46 8.71
CA LYS A 27 -21.37 -2.58 8.89
C LYS A 27 -19.97 -2.20 8.39
N ALA A 28 -19.86 -1.48 7.29
CA ALA A 28 -18.60 -0.99 6.74
C ALA A 28 -18.01 0.10 7.65
N GLU A 29 -18.82 1.03 8.16
CA GLU A 29 -18.38 2.03 9.16
C GLU A 29 -17.76 1.37 10.39
N LYS A 30 -18.48 0.41 10.98
CA LYS A 30 -18.01 -0.31 12.18
C LYS A 30 -16.70 -1.07 11.92
N LEU A 31 -16.49 -1.53 10.70
CA LEU A 31 -15.25 -2.21 10.34
C LEU A 31 -14.11 -1.20 10.12
N CYS A 32 -14.37 -0.07 9.46
CA CYS A 32 -13.41 1.04 9.36
C CYS A 32 -12.91 1.48 10.75
N GLU A 33 -13.82 1.63 11.72
CA GLU A 33 -13.45 1.96 13.10
C GLU A 33 -12.55 0.89 13.75
N LYS A 34 -12.83 -0.40 13.51
CA LYS A 34 -11.97 -1.47 14.02
C LYS A 34 -10.58 -1.45 13.37
N VAL A 35 -10.51 -1.19 12.07
CA VAL A 35 -9.22 -1.07 11.36
C VAL A 35 -8.44 0.14 11.87
N LYS A 36 -9.09 1.30 12.04
CA LYS A 36 -8.48 2.48 12.69
C LYS A 36 -7.92 2.17 14.07
N ALA A 37 -8.62 1.36 14.86
CA ALA A 37 -8.13 0.94 16.17
C ALA A 37 -6.92 -0.01 16.09
N LEU A 38 -6.85 -0.85 15.04
CA LEU A 38 -5.73 -1.75 14.80
C LEU A 38 -4.48 -1.01 14.30
N THR A 39 -4.63 0.01 13.44
CA THR A 39 -3.48 0.79 12.95
C THR A 39 -2.71 1.43 14.10
N LYS A 40 -3.40 1.90 15.13
CA LYS A 40 -2.79 2.47 16.34
C LYS A 40 -1.94 1.47 17.16
N LYS A 41 -2.00 0.17 16.85
CA LYS A 41 -1.23 -0.89 17.50
C LYS A 41 -0.08 -1.42 16.66
N ALA A 42 0.04 -0.95 15.42
CA ALA A 42 1.08 -1.35 14.48
C ALA A 42 2.26 -0.38 14.52
N ASN A 43 3.48 -0.90 14.39
CA ASN A 43 4.66 -0.07 14.22
C ASN A 43 4.76 0.48 12.78
N ILE A 44 4.34 -0.32 11.81
CA ILE A 44 4.36 0.01 10.39
C ILE A 44 2.99 -0.28 9.81
N ILE A 45 2.46 0.64 9.02
CA ILE A 45 1.21 0.47 8.27
C ILE A 45 1.45 0.75 6.79
N THR A 46 0.74 0.04 5.91
CA THR A 46 0.93 0.12 4.45
C THR A 46 -0.39 0.44 3.74
N PRO A 47 -1.01 1.60 4.00
CA PRO A 47 -2.23 1.99 3.31
C PRO A 47 -1.97 2.31 1.84
N ASN A 48 -2.91 2.00 0.94
CA ASN A 48 -3.00 2.68 -0.34
C ASN A 48 -3.63 4.07 -0.15
N LEU A 49 -3.67 4.89 -1.20
CA LEU A 49 -4.16 6.27 -1.09
C LEU A 49 -5.64 6.33 -0.63
N THR A 50 -6.49 5.43 -1.13
CA THR A 50 -7.90 5.36 -0.71
C THR A 50 -8.03 5.00 0.77
N GLU A 51 -7.27 4.01 1.22
CA GLU A 51 -7.21 3.59 2.63
C GLU A 51 -6.69 4.72 3.53
N LEU A 52 -5.66 5.45 3.08
CA LEU A 52 -5.13 6.62 3.78
C LEU A 52 -6.23 7.68 3.98
N CYS A 53 -6.94 8.03 2.92
CA CYS A 53 -8.03 9.01 2.98
C CYS A 53 -9.13 8.56 3.96
N ILE A 54 -9.53 7.29 3.95
CA ILE A 54 -10.52 6.74 4.87
C ILE A 54 -10.01 6.80 6.32
N LEU A 55 -8.76 6.43 6.57
CA LEU A 55 -8.16 6.47 7.90
C LEU A 55 -8.17 7.89 8.48
N CYS A 56 -7.89 8.88 7.64
CA CYS A 56 -7.79 10.28 8.05
C CYS A 56 -9.11 11.06 7.92
N GLY A 57 -10.14 10.51 7.25
CA GLY A 57 -11.38 11.22 6.96
C GLY A 57 -11.20 12.33 5.92
N ALA A 58 -10.27 12.18 4.97
CA ALA A 58 -9.94 13.14 3.94
C ALA A 58 -10.62 12.82 2.61
N ASP A 59 -10.84 13.84 1.76
CA ASP A 59 -11.34 13.66 0.39
C ASP A 59 -10.22 13.22 -0.53
N TYR A 60 -10.43 12.11 -1.25
CA TYR A 60 -9.46 11.54 -2.17
C TYR A 60 -9.06 12.52 -3.29
N ASN A 61 -10.03 13.24 -3.86
CA ASN A 61 -9.80 14.14 -4.99
C ASN A 61 -8.98 15.38 -4.59
N GLU A 62 -9.01 15.76 -3.32
CA GLU A 62 -8.19 16.84 -2.81
C GLU A 62 -6.74 16.37 -2.56
N VAL A 63 -6.59 15.20 -1.95
CA VAL A 63 -5.28 14.67 -1.54
C VAL A 63 -4.43 14.22 -2.73
N ILE A 64 -5.04 13.67 -3.79
CA ILE A 64 -4.28 13.15 -4.96
C ILE A 64 -3.61 14.24 -5.81
N LYS A 65 -3.92 15.51 -5.57
CA LYS A 65 -3.43 16.62 -6.40
C LYS A 65 -1.91 16.79 -6.33
N ASN A 66 -1.29 16.50 -5.18
CA ASN A 66 0.16 16.50 -5.05
C ASN A 66 0.66 15.49 -4.01
N LEU A 67 1.93 15.08 -4.15
CA LEU A 67 2.56 14.08 -3.25
C LEU A 67 2.86 14.66 -1.86
N GLU A 68 2.98 15.97 -1.71
CA GLU A 68 3.22 16.62 -0.42
C GLU A 68 1.98 16.52 0.46
N ASP A 69 0.79 16.70 -0.11
CA ASP A 69 -0.48 16.52 0.61
C ASP A 69 -0.66 15.07 1.05
N VAL A 70 -0.29 14.10 0.21
CA VAL A 70 -0.28 12.68 0.58
C VAL A 70 0.68 12.43 1.75
N GLY A 71 1.89 12.98 1.69
CA GLY A 71 2.89 12.86 2.75
C GLY A 71 2.43 13.52 4.05
N GLY A 72 1.87 14.72 3.97
CA GLY A 72 1.31 15.44 5.11
C GLY A 72 0.17 14.68 5.79
N LEU A 73 -0.74 14.10 4.99
CA LEU A 73 -1.84 13.29 5.50
C LEU A 73 -1.32 12.01 6.17
N ALA A 74 -0.35 11.32 5.57
CA ALA A 74 0.26 10.14 6.15
C ALA A 74 0.99 10.44 7.47
N SER A 75 1.63 11.60 7.58
CA SER A 75 2.31 12.04 8.82
C SER A 75 1.34 12.17 9.99
N SER A 76 0.06 12.48 9.74
CA SER A 76 -0.95 12.57 10.80
C SER A 76 -1.28 11.23 11.47
N LEU A 77 -0.90 10.11 10.86
CA LEU A 77 -1.06 8.76 11.41
C LEU A 77 0.14 8.30 12.25
N LEU A 78 1.24 9.05 12.25
CA LEU A 78 2.40 8.75 13.10
C LEU A 78 2.04 8.94 14.57
N SER A 79 2.57 8.08 15.41
CA SER A 79 2.30 8.08 16.85
C SER A 79 3.46 7.47 17.64
N GLU A 80 3.32 7.39 18.95
CA GLU A 80 4.24 6.63 19.83
C GLU A 80 4.39 5.17 19.40
N THR A 81 3.35 4.55 18.83
CA THR A 81 3.37 3.18 18.35
C THR A 81 3.68 3.11 16.88
N THR A 82 2.95 3.83 16.04
CA THR A 82 3.13 3.84 14.58
C THR A 82 4.30 4.73 14.20
N LYS A 83 5.41 4.12 13.86
CA LYS A 83 6.67 4.80 13.54
C LYS A 83 6.84 5.07 12.05
N THR A 84 6.20 4.25 11.22
CA THR A 84 6.32 4.34 9.76
C THR A 84 4.96 4.15 9.10
N VAL A 85 4.64 5.02 8.16
CA VAL A 85 3.49 4.92 7.25
C VAL A 85 4.02 4.79 5.83
N ILE A 86 3.69 3.71 5.14
CA ILE A 86 4.08 3.49 3.75
C ILE A 86 2.83 3.62 2.89
N VAL A 87 2.66 4.76 2.21
CA VAL A 87 1.55 4.95 1.27
C VAL A 87 1.90 4.28 -0.04
N THR A 88 1.14 3.25 -0.42
CA THR A 88 1.48 2.38 -1.54
C THR A 88 0.72 2.75 -2.81
N GLY A 89 1.37 2.61 -3.96
CA GLY A 89 0.71 2.60 -5.26
C GLY A 89 0.12 3.95 -5.68
N VAL A 90 0.66 5.07 -5.22
CA VAL A 90 0.22 6.41 -5.65
C VAL A 90 0.60 6.59 -7.11
N LYS A 91 -0.41 6.66 -7.98
CA LYS A 91 -0.23 6.82 -9.43
C LYS A 91 -0.02 8.28 -9.78
N THR A 92 1.01 8.55 -10.56
CA THR A 92 1.24 9.83 -11.26
C THR A 92 1.15 9.60 -12.77
N GLU A 93 1.32 10.62 -13.58
CA GLU A 93 1.26 10.50 -15.05
C GLU A 93 2.26 9.48 -15.63
N SER A 94 3.43 9.33 -15.01
CA SER A 94 4.53 8.51 -15.54
C SER A 94 5.03 7.41 -14.60
N ALA A 95 4.59 7.41 -13.35
CA ALA A 95 5.14 6.54 -12.31
C ALA A 95 4.10 6.01 -11.33
N ILE A 96 4.44 4.89 -10.70
CA ILE A 96 3.85 4.46 -9.44
C ILE A 96 4.82 4.82 -8.32
N THR A 97 4.31 5.45 -7.28
CA THR A 97 5.10 5.99 -6.19
C THR A 97 4.69 5.35 -4.88
N ASN A 98 5.65 4.85 -4.12
CA ASN A 98 5.47 4.45 -2.73
C ASN A 98 6.13 5.53 -1.85
N ILE A 99 5.40 6.05 -0.88
CA ILE A 99 5.83 7.16 -0.01
C ILE A 99 6.02 6.59 1.39
N ILE A 100 7.24 6.62 1.88
CA ILE A 100 7.61 6.22 3.24
C ILE A 100 7.65 7.47 4.10
N VAL A 101 6.85 7.52 5.14
CA VAL A 101 6.78 8.65 6.07
C VAL A 101 7.18 8.17 7.46
N GLU A 102 8.21 8.80 8.00
CA GLU A 102 8.76 8.58 9.34
C GLU A 102 8.89 9.93 10.05
N LYS A 103 9.19 9.90 11.35
CA LYS A 103 9.29 11.13 12.15
C LYS A 103 10.33 12.11 11.59
N ASP A 104 11.41 11.58 11.02
CA ASP A 104 12.57 12.36 10.58
C ASP A 104 12.46 12.79 9.11
N GLY A 105 11.38 12.45 8.41
CA GLY A 105 11.17 12.88 7.04
C GLY A 105 10.38 11.92 6.16
N LEU A 106 10.45 12.19 4.86
CA LEU A 106 9.74 11.48 3.81
C LEU A 106 10.73 10.94 2.79
N THR A 107 10.59 9.67 2.46
CA THR A 107 11.37 9.01 1.39
C THR A 107 10.41 8.49 0.32
N VAL A 108 10.84 8.56 -0.93
CA VAL A 108 10.02 8.17 -2.08
C VAL A 108 10.70 7.10 -2.91
N VAL A 109 10.01 5.98 -3.13
CA VAL A 109 10.44 4.91 -4.03
C VAL A 109 9.52 4.90 -5.25
N ARG A 110 10.09 5.08 -6.44
CA ARG A 110 9.34 5.19 -7.70
C ARG A 110 9.66 4.04 -8.65
N THR A 111 8.65 3.62 -9.42
CA THR A 111 8.81 2.72 -10.57
C THR A 111 8.00 3.26 -11.74
N PRO A 112 8.42 3.00 -12.99
CA PRO A 112 7.62 3.37 -14.15
C PRO A 112 6.19 2.81 -14.07
N LEU A 113 5.22 3.57 -14.55
CA LEU A 113 3.84 3.12 -14.64
C LEU A 113 3.76 1.93 -15.61
N LEU A 114 3.26 0.81 -15.13
CA LEU A 114 2.97 -0.36 -15.93
C LEU A 114 1.47 -0.43 -16.20
N TYR A 115 1.11 -0.81 -17.42
CA TYR A 115 -0.28 -0.99 -17.82
C TYR A 115 -0.89 -2.22 -17.14
N GLY A 116 -2.17 -2.12 -16.81
CA GLY A 116 -2.95 -3.20 -16.20
C GLY A 116 -3.41 -2.89 -14.77
N ASN A 117 -4.33 -3.70 -14.30
CA ASN A 117 -4.81 -3.67 -12.92
C ASN A 117 -4.69 -5.09 -12.35
N TYR A 118 -3.66 -5.32 -11.58
CA TYR A 118 -3.29 -6.64 -11.08
C TYR A 118 -3.74 -6.81 -9.62
N SER A 119 -4.62 -7.79 -9.39
CA SER A 119 -5.04 -8.16 -8.04
C SER A 119 -3.87 -8.70 -7.21
N GLY A 120 -3.92 -8.55 -5.90
CA GLY A 120 -2.96 -9.14 -4.96
C GLY A 120 -1.60 -8.45 -4.86
N THR A 121 -1.29 -7.46 -5.70
CA THR A 121 0.02 -6.77 -5.67
C THR A 121 0.34 -6.12 -4.33
N GLY A 122 -0.65 -5.53 -3.66
CA GLY A 122 -0.42 -4.94 -2.34
C GLY A 122 -0.19 -6.02 -1.24
N ASP A 123 -0.74 -7.30 -1.34
CA ASP A 123 -0.46 -8.43 -0.39
C ASP A 123 0.98 -8.85 -0.54
N ILE A 124 1.41 -9.00 -1.80
CA ILE A 124 2.79 -9.31 -2.14
C ILE A 124 3.69 -8.21 -1.59
N PHE A 125 3.37 -6.93 -1.86
CA PHE A 125 4.13 -5.79 -1.35
C PHE A 125 4.32 -5.86 0.17
N SER A 126 3.22 -5.94 0.90
CA SER A 126 3.25 -5.97 2.37
C SER A 126 3.99 -7.18 2.92
N SER A 127 3.87 -8.34 2.26
CA SER A 127 4.57 -9.56 2.65
C SER A 127 6.08 -9.44 2.45
N VAL A 128 6.52 -8.90 1.31
CA VAL A 128 7.95 -8.70 1.01
C VAL A 128 8.55 -7.64 1.94
N VAL A 129 7.86 -6.52 2.18
CA VAL A 129 8.31 -5.50 3.14
C VAL A 129 8.45 -6.11 4.55
N CYS A 130 7.45 -6.85 5.00
CA CYS A 130 7.47 -7.51 6.32
C CYS A 130 8.65 -8.50 6.42
N GLY A 131 8.83 -9.34 5.42
CA GLY A 131 9.94 -10.30 5.35
C GLY A 131 11.31 -9.61 5.33
N GLY A 132 11.46 -8.56 4.54
CA GLY A 132 12.69 -7.78 4.46
C GLY A 132 13.07 -7.16 5.81
N ILE A 133 12.13 -6.52 6.49
CA ILE A 133 12.35 -5.91 7.80
C ILE A 133 12.64 -6.99 8.86
N ALA A 134 11.94 -8.13 8.83
CA ALA A 134 12.19 -9.24 9.75
C ALA A 134 13.60 -9.82 9.58
N ASN A 135 14.16 -9.73 8.37
CA ASN A 135 15.55 -10.12 8.07
C ASN A 135 16.57 -8.98 8.22
N GLY A 136 16.19 -7.87 8.87
CA GLY A 136 17.12 -6.80 9.26
C GLY A 136 17.34 -5.71 8.20
N LYS A 137 16.58 -5.70 7.10
CA LYS A 137 16.65 -4.59 6.12
C LYS A 137 16.08 -3.30 6.71
N SER A 138 16.58 -2.18 6.24
CA SER A 138 15.93 -0.89 6.47
C SER A 138 14.53 -0.86 5.81
N VAL A 139 13.65 0.03 6.28
CA VAL A 139 12.32 0.21 5.66
C VAL A 139 12.45 0.56 4.17
N THR A 140 13.36 1.47 3.85
CA THR A 140 13.59 1.89 2.47
C THR A 140 14.08 0.75 1.58
N ASP A 141 15.02 -0.08 2.05
CA ASP A 141 15.50 -1.23 1.28
C ASP A 141 14.41 -2.29 1.10
N ALA A 142 13.61 -2.55 2.13
CA ALA A 142 12.50 -3.49 2.06
C ALA A 142 11.40 -3.00 1.08
N VAL A 143 11.09 -1.71 1.07
CA VAL A 143 10.13 -1.09 0.13
C VAL A 143 10.69 -1.12 -1.31
N THR A 144 11.97 -0.86 -1.48
CA THR A 144 12.64 -0.95 -2.78
C THR A 144 12.59 -2.36 -3.33
N LEU A 145 12.97 -3.36 -2.53
CA LEU A 145 12.88 -4.77 -2.90
C LEU A 145 11.46 -5.18 -3.29
N ALA A 146 10.46 -4.81 -2.50
CA ALA A 146 9.05 -5.10 -2.78
C ALA A 146 8.59 -4.46 -4.10
N THR A 147 8.99 -3.22 -4.35
CA THR A 147 8.66 -2.47 -5.56
C THR A 147 9.28 -3.12 -6.81
N GLU A 148 10.56 -3.51 -6.74
CA GLU A 148 11.25 -4.19 -7.82
C GLU A 148 10.67 -5.59 -8.09
N PHE A 149 10.40 -6.34 -7.04
CA PHE A 149 9.81 -7.68 -7.12
C PHE A 149 8.45 -7.65 -7.84
N ILE A 150 7.57 -6.74 -7.44
CA ILE A 150 6.25 -6.56 -8.08
C ILE A 150 6.42 -6.09 -9.52
N THR A 151 7.31 -5.15 -9.78
CA THR A 151 7.56 -4.63 -11.13
C THR A 151 7.99 -5.76 -12.08
N LYS A 152 8.90 -6.64 -11.64
CA LYS A 152 9.32 -7.81 -12.44
C LYS A 152 8.18 -8.82 -12.60
N SER A 153 7.42 -9.07 -11.55
CA SER A 153 6.26 -9.97 -11.59
C SER A 153 5.21 -9.50 -12.59
N ILE A 154 4.88 -8.21 -12.60
CA ILE A 154 3.94 -7.62 -13.58
C ILE A 154 4.50 -7.77 -15.00
N LYS A 155 5.77 -7.42 -15.24
CA LYS A 155 6.40 -7.52 -16.58
C LYS A 155 6.43 -8.94 -17.13
N SER A 156 6.46 -9.95 -16.28
CA SER A 156 6.44 -11.36 -16.68
C SER A 156 5.04 -11.98 -16.73
N THR A 157 4.01 -11.22 -16.33
CA THR A 157 2.61 -11.63 -16.42
C THR A 157 2.08 -11.32 -17.82
N PRO A 158 1.47 -12.30 -18.53
CA PRO A 158 0.85 -12.06 -19.82
C PRO A 158 -0.17 -10.92 -19.78
N THR A 159 -0.21 -10.11 -20.84
CA THR A 159 -1.08 -8.91 -20.89
C THR A 159 -2.57 -9.27 -20.85
N GLU A 160 -2.92 -10.47 -21.36
CA GLU A 160 -4.26 -11.01 -21.31
C GLU A 160 -4.76 -11.24 -19.88
N LEU A 161 -3.83 -11.44 -18.93
CA LEU A 161 -4.12 -11.63 -17.51
C LEU A 161 -4.09 -10.32 -16.70
N ALA A 162 -3.87 -9.18 -17.35
CA ALA A 162 -3.72 -7.89 -16.67
C ALA A 162 -4.98 -7.41 -15.90
N TYR A 163 -6.12 -8.01 -16.16
CA TYR A 163 -7.41 -7.69 -15.54
C TYR A 163 -8.10 -8.91 -14.91
N GLU A 164 -7.44 -10.06 -14.92
CA GLU A 164 -7.96 -11.29 -14.34
C GLU A 164 -7.69 -11.33 -12.80
N PRO A 165 -8.54 -12.03 -12.04
CA PRO A 165 -8.39 -12.16 -10.60
C PRO A 165 -7.17 -12.97 -10.16
N ASP A 166 -6.50 -13.68 -11.07
CA ASP A 166 -5.40 -14.60 -10.78
C ASP A 166 -4.10 -13.90 -10.34
N GLY A 167 -4.06 -12.56 -10.42
CA GLY A 167 -2.96 -11.76 -9.92
C GLY A 167 -1.72 -11.76 -10.84
N VAL A 168 -0.54 -11.56 -10.24
CA VAL A 168 0.74 -11.47 -10.96
C VAL A 168 1.53 -12.76 -10.87
N ASN A 169 2.33 -13.06 -11.90
CA ASN A 169 3.19 -14.23 -11.96
C ASN A 169 4.47 -14.05 -11.13
N PHE A 170 4.32 -13.97 -9.80
CA PHE A 170 5.41 -13.67 -8.88
C PHE A 170 6.32 -14.88 -8.62
N GLN A 171 5.83 -16.11 -8.82
CA GLN A 171 6.57 -17.35 -8.53
C GLN A 171 7.91 -17.42 -9.26
N LYS A 172 7.99 -16.87 -10.48
CA LYS A 172 9.20 -16.85 -11.30
C LYS A 172 10.33 -15.98 -10.72
N HIS A 173 10.03 -15.14 -9.75
CA HIS A 173 10.97 -14.16 -9.20
C HIS A 173 11.30 -14.39 -7.73
N LEU A 174 10.86 -15.50 -7.12
CA LEU A 174 11.08 -15.79 -5.70
C LEU A 174 12.57 -15.82 -5.29
N GLU A 175 13.47 -16.19 -6.20
CA GLU A 175 14.93 -16.13 -5.95
C GLU A 175 15.43 -14.73 -5.57
N MET A 176 14.76 -13.66 -6.01
CA MET A 176 15.11 -12.30 -5.58
C MET A 176 14.95 -12.10 -4.07
N LEU A 177 14.07 -12.87 -3.44
CA LEU A 177 13.76 -12.73 -2.01
C LEU A 177 14.70 -13.59 -1.14
N ILE A 178 15.34 -14.60 -1.74
CA ILE A 178 16.26 -15.51 -1.02
C ILE A 178 17.64 -14.88 -0.90
N ASN A 179 18.06 -14.12 -1.92
CA ASN A 179 19.39 -13.52 -2.04
C ASN A 179 19.42 -12.03 -1.66
N ALA A 180 18.33 -11.54 -1.09
CA ALA A 180 18.15 -10.12 -0.78
C ALA A 180 18.51 -9.77 0.67
#